data_5ad7fe7638b2f7062b2eeadbd65b59c0
#
_entry.id   5ad7fe7638b2f7062b2eeadbd65b59c0
#
_cell.length_a   1.000
_cell.length_b   1.000
_cell.length_c   1.000
_cell.angle_alpha   90.00
_cell.angle_beta   90.00
_cell.angle_gamma   90.00
#
_symmetry.space_group_name_H-M   'P 1'
#
loop_
_entity.id
_entity.type
_entity.pdbx_description
1 polymer ?
#
loop_
_entity_poly.entity_id
_entity_poly.type
_entity_poly.pdbx_seq_one_letter_code
_entity_poly.pdbx_strand_id
1 'polypeptide(L)'
;MKYENTVKIGDVVKSLDFVGHNDCYMVGLVTAILSDGTFRANTIKRVWRGKVDKRFPSDTFVAPLPGHHFFDDLAEQKNVEPRVQVVA
;
A
#
# COMPACT_ATOMS: atom_id res chain seq x y z
N MET A 1 16.55 1.62 -8.64
CA MET A 1 15.22 1.37 -8.05
C MET A 1 14.19 1.22 -9.15
N LYS A 2 13.41 0.17 -9.10
CA LYS A 2 12.49 -0.12 -10.20
C LYS A 2 11.13 -0.49 -9.66
N TYR A 3 10.24 0.47 -9.66
CA TYR A 3 8.84 0.24 -9.35
C TYR A 3 8.09 0.17 -10.67
N GLU A 4 8.00 -1.05 -11.21
CA GLU A 4 7.42 -1.26 -12.53
C GLU A 4 5.91 -1.13 -12.52
N ASN A 5 5.29 -1.27 -11.35
CA ASN A 5 3.84 -1.22 -11.22
C ASN A 5 3.40 0.18 -10.83
N THR A 6 2.82 0.89 -11.78
CA THR A 6 2.20 2.18 -11.50
C THR A 6 0.78 1.94 -10.98
N VAL A 7 0.44 2.58 -9.87
CA VAL A 7 -0.89 2.50 -9.31
C VAL A 7 -1.85 3.34 -10.15
N LYS A 8 -3.01 2.77 -10.47
CA LYS A 8 -4.06 3.43 -11.27
C LYS A 8 -5.40 3.35 -10.54
N ILE A 9 -6.28 4.28 -10.84
CA ILE A 9 -7.66 4.22 -10.34
C ILE A 9 -8.30 2.91 -10.78
N GLY A 10 -8.91 2.20 -9.84
CA GLY A 10 -9.50 0.89 -10.08
C GLY A 10 -8.63 -0.29 -9.72
N ASP A 11 -7.34 -0.04 -9.44
CA ASP A 11 -6.45 -1.10 -8.99
C ASP A 11 -6.75 -1.48 -7.55
N VAL A 12 -6.51 -2.75 -7.22
CA VAL A 12 -6.49 -3.21 -5.84
C VAL A 12 -5.04 -3.26 -5.40
N VAL A 13 -4.75 -2.60 -4.29
CA VAL A 13 -3.38 -2.45 -3.80
C VAL A 13 -3.26 -2.98 -2.38
N LYS A 14 -2.07 -3.47 -2.07
CA LYS A 14 -1.65 -3.85 -0.73
C LYS A 14 -0.64 -2.82 -0.26
N SER A 15 -0.89 -2.20 0.88
CA SER A 15 0.02 -1.22 1.49
C SER A 15 0.47 -1.71 2.84
N LEU A 16 1.78 -1.94 3.01
CA LEU A 16 2.34 -2.35 4.29
C LEU A 16 2.27 -1.18 5.28
N ASP A 17 1.91 -1.46 6.52
CA ASP A 17 1.97 -0.46 7.58
C ASP A 17 3.41 -0.11 7.92
N PHE A 18 4.29 -1.12 7.90
CA PHE A 18 5.71 -0.93 8.19
C PHE A 18 6.54 -1.70 7.17
N VAL A 19 7.54 -1.05 6.61
CA VAL A 19 8.49 -1.69 5.69
C VAL A 19 9.22 -2.81 6.41
N GLY A 20 9.24 -3.99 5.80
CA GLY A 20 9.87 -5.18 6.39
C GLY A 20 8.97 -6.00 7.30
N HIS A 21 7.74 -5.55 7.54
CA HIS A 21 6.76 -6.26 8.35
C HIS A 21 5.59 -6.68 7.46
N ASN A 22 5.64 -7.90 6.96
CA ASN A 22 4.67 -8.40 5.98
C ASN A 22 3.36 -8.87 6.61
N ASP A 23 3.25 -8.85 7.92
CA ASP A 23 2.07 -9.30 8.65
C ASP A 23 1.11 -8.17 9.03
N CYS A 24 1.45 -6.93 8.71
CA CYS A 24 0.62 -5.76 8.98
C CYS A 24 0.43 -4.96 7.69
N TYR A 25 -0.76 -4.99 7.13
CA TYR A 25 -1.02 -4.28 5.87
C TYR A 25 -2.50 -3.98 5.68
N MET A 26 -2.78 -3.10 4.73
CA MET A 26 -4.14 -2.80 4.28
C MET A 26 -4.25 -3.13 2.80
N VAL A 27 -5.42 -3.61 2.40
CA VAL A 27 -5.77 -3.82 1.00
C VAL A 27 -6.91 -2.89 0.67
N GLY A 28 -6.83 -2.21 -0.46
CA GLY A 28 -7.86 -1.26 -0.84
C GLY A 28 -7.99 -1.07 -2.34
N LEU A 29 -9.15 -0.55 -2.73
CA LEU A 29 -9.45 -0.18 -4.12
C LEU A 29 -9.09 1.29 -4.32
N VAL A 30 -8.20 1.55 -5.28
CA VAL A 30 -7.76 2.92 -5.57
C VAL A 30 -8.90 3.73 -6.17
N THR A 31 -9.20 4.87 -5.56
CA THR A 31 -10.28 5.76 -6.00
C THR A 31 -9.78 7.10 -6.53
N ALA A 32 -8.58 7.52 -6.17
CA ALA A 32 -8.02 8.79 -6.64
C ALA A 32 -6.51 8.77 -6.60
N ILE A 33 -5.90 9.45 -7.56
CA ILE A 33 -4.45 9.71 -7.59
C ILE A 33 -4.28 11.20 -7.27
N LEU A 34 -3.49 11.50 -6.25
CA LEU A 34 -3.32 12.88 -5.78
C LEU A 34 -2.05 13.49 -6.37
N SER A 35 -2.02 14.82 -6.44
CA SER A 35 -0.92 15.53 -7.09
C SER A 35 0.37 15.57 -6.26
N ASP A 36 0.32 15.15 -5.00
CA ASP A 36 1.47 15.18 -4.10
C ASP A 36 2.27 13.86 -4.09
N GLY A 37 2.00 12.96 -5.02
CA GLY A 37 2.70 11.67 -5.07
C GLY A 37 2.07 10.59 -4.21
N THR A 38 0.83 10.78 -3.79
CA THR A 38 0.07 9.80 -3.02
C THR A 38 -1.18 9.36 -3.77
N PHE A 39 -1.85 8.34 -3.26
CA PHE A 39 -3.15 7.92 -3.78
C PHE A 39 -4.11 7.64 -2.62
N ARG A 40 -5.40 7.69 -2.94
CA ARG A 40 -6.46 7.35 -1.99
C ARG A 40 -7.09 6.03 -2.40
N ALA A 41 -7.38 5.19 -1.40
CA ALA A 41 -8.03 3.91 -1.64
C ALA A 41 -9.10 3.65 -0.58
N ASN A 42 -10.15 2.94 -0.99
CA ASN A 42 -11.17 2.44 -0.05
C ASN A 42 -10.68 1.11 0.51
N THR A 43 -10.65 0.99 1.84
CA THR A 43 -10.19 -0.22 2.51
C THR A 43 -11.12 -1.38 2.23
N ILE A 44 -10.57 -2.46 1.69
CA ILE A 44 -11.28 -3.73 1.51
C ILE A 44 -11.00 -4.63 2.71
N LYS A 45 -9.75 -4.65 3.17
CA LYS A 45 -9.30 -5.55 4.22
C LYS A 45 -8.12 -4.92 4.95
N ARG A 46 -8.08 -5.14 6.25
CA ARG A 46 -6.89 -4.81 7.05
C ARG A 46 -6.41 -6.07 7.74
N VAL A 47 -5.09 -6.28 7.69
CA VAL A 47 -4.45 -7.39 8.40
C VAL A 47 -3.51 -6.80 9.43
N TRP A 48 -3.60 -7.30 10.65
CA TRP A 48 -2.76 -6.88 11.76
C TRP A 48 -2.17 -8.11 12.43
N ARG A 49 -0.85 -8.20 12.42
CA ARG A 49 -0.10 -9.33 12.96
C ARG A 49 -0.57 -10.67 12.39
N GLY A 50 -0.84 -10.68 11.09
CA GLY A 50 -1.27 -11.88 10.38
C GLY A 50 -2.74 -12.22 10.52
N LYS A 51 -3.54 -11.41 11.25
CA LYS A 51 -4.96 -11.66 11.46
C LYS A 51 -5.80 -10.58 10.79
N VAL A 52 -6.86 -10.98 10.11
CA VAL A 52 -7.80 -10.02 9.52
C VAL A 52 -8.53 -9.28 10.64
N ASP A 53 -8.45 -7.95 10.60
CA ASP A 53 -9.13 -7.10 11.57
C ASP A 53 -10.52 -6.77 11.04
N LYS A 54 -11.52 -7.44 11.59
CA LYS A 54 -12.92 -7.29 11.17
C LYS A 54 -13.60 -6.06 11.78
N ARG A 55 -12.95 -5.41 12.73
CA ARG A 55 -13.51 -4.20 13.36
C ARG A 55 -13.27 -2.96 12.51
N PHE A 56 -12.47 -3.10 11.48
CA PHE A 56 -12.11 -1.97 10.63
C PHE A 56 -13.21 -1.74 9.61
N PRO A 57 -13.92 -0.61 9.67
CA PRO A 57 -14.97 -0.32 8.69
C PRO A 57 -14.34 -0.03 7.32
N SER A 58 -15.18 0.14 6.30
CA SER A 58 -14.77 0.49 4.96
C SER A 58 -14.31 1.95 4.89
N ASP A 59 -13.20 2.25 5.54
CA ASP A 59 -12.60 3.58 5.51
C ASP A 59 -11.72 3.77 4.29
N THR A 60 -11.37 5.01 4.05
CA THR A 60 -10.36 5.35 3.05
C THR A 60 -9.00 5.46 3.71
N PHE A 61 -7.95 5.17 2.95
CA PHE A 61 -6.59 5.45 3.37
C PHE A 61 -5.83 6.15 2.27
N VAL A 62 -4.75 6.84 2.64
CA VAL A 62 -3.85 7.51 1.71
C VAL A 62 -2.48 6.88 1.88
N ALA A 63 -1.83 6.57 0.76
CA ALA A 63 -0.52 5.95 0.77
C ALA A 63 0.34 6.54 -0.34
N PRO A 64 1.68 6.48 -0.22
CA PRO A 64 2.56 6.98 -1.27
C PRO A 64 2.50 6.12 -2.52
N LEU A 65 2.60 6.75 -3.69
CA LEU A 65 2.76 6.03 -4.95
C LEU A 65 4.12 5.31 -4.95
N PRO A 66 4.21 4.14 -5.60
CA PRO A 66 5.49 3.44 -5.70
C PRO A 66 6.56 4.34 -6.32
N GLY A 67 7.74 4.34 -5.72
CA GLY A 67 8.86 5.15 -6.19
C GLY A 67 8.84 6.62 -5.78
N HIS A 68 7.79 7.07 -5.11
CA HIS A 68 7.64 8.48 -4.71
C HIS A 68 7.92 8.73 -3.24
N HIS A 69 8.35 7.72 -2.49
CA HIS A 69 8.56 7.87 -1.06
C HIS A 69 9.82 7.13 -0.61
N PHE A 70 10.56 7.71 0.34
CA PHE A 70 11.81 7.11 0.80
C PHE A 70 11.64 5.74 1.45
N PHE A 71 10.45 5.40 1.91
CA PHE A 71 10.17 4.06 2.43
C PHE A 71 10.33 2.97 1.38
N ASP A 72 10.11 3.31 0.11
CA ASP A 72 10.35 2.37 -0.98
C ASP A 72 11.85 2.10 -1.15
N ASP A 73 12.66 3.13 -0.99
CA ASP A 73 14.12 2.99 -1.01
C ASP A 73 14.61 2.11 0.13
N LEU A 74 14.02 2.26 1.32
CA LEU A 74 14.36 1.42 2.47
C LEU A 74 14.01 -0.05 2.21
N ALA A 75 12.86 -0.31 1.59
CA ALA A 75 12.46 -1.67 1.24
C ALA A 75 13.47 -2.30 0.28
N GLU A 76 13.91 -1.54 -0.71
CA GLU A 76 14.91 -2.01 -1.67
C GLU A 76 16.26 -2.27 -1.02
N GLN A 77 16.72 -1.38 -0.14
CA GLN A 77 17.97 -1.54 0.59
C GLN A 77 17.94 -2.75 1.51
N LYS A 78 16.82 -3.05 2.11
CA LYS A 78 16.65 -4.20 3.01
C LYS A 78 16.31 -5.47 2.27
N ASN A 79 16.18 -5.41 0.95
CA ASN A 79 15.80 -6.55 0.12
C ASN A 79 14.48 -7.20 0.57
N VAL A 80 13.50 -6.36 0.85
CA VAL A 80 12.15 -6.78 1.25
C VAL A 80 11.13 -6.20 0.29
N GLU A 81 9.86 -6.60 0.45
CA GLU A 81 8.79 -6.10 -0.41
C GLU A 81 8.63 -4.59 -0.30
N PRO A 82 8.32 -3.90 -1.39
CA PRO A 82 7.99 -2.48 -1.33
C PRO A 82 6.73 -2.24 -0.50
N ARG A 83 6.60 -1.01 0.02
CA ARG A 83 5.48 -0.66 0.88
C ARG A 83 4.13 -0.82 0.18
N VAL A 84 4.07 -0.50 -1.10
CA VAL A 84 2.82 -0.54 -1.88
C VAL A 84 3.00 -1.45 -3.09
N GLN A 85 2.04 -2.35 -3.30
CA GLN A 85 2.04 -3.27 -4.42
C GLN A 85 0.64 -3.35 -5.02
N VAL A 86 0.56 -3.38 -6.34
CA VAL A 86 -0.69 -3.67 -7.04
C VAL A 86 -0.90 -5.19 -6.99
N VAL A 87 -2.03 -5.62 -6.47
CA VAL A 87 -2.33 -7.05 -6.31
C VAL A 87 -3.50 -7.53 -7.17
N ALA A 88 -4.27 -6.60 -7.74
CA ALA A 88 -5.32 -6.96 -8.69
C ALA A 88 -5.75 -5.78 -9.55
#